data_8320d196dee7ce900c78bba296bf6476
#
_entry.id   8320d196dee7ce900c78bba296bf6476
#
_cell.length_a   1.000
_cell.length_b   1.000
_cell.length_c   1.000
_cell.angle_alpha   90.00
_cell.angle_beta   90.00
_cell.angle_gamma   90.00
#
_symmetry.space_group_name_H-M   'P 1'
#
loop_
_entity.id
_entity.type
_entity.pdbx_description
1 polymer ?
#
loop_
_entity_poly.entity_id
_entity_poly.type
_entity_poly.pdbx_seq_one_letter_code
_entity_poly.pdbx_strand_id
1 'polypeptide(L)'
;MGVQELAEKEKYERNGMKTIKVAAAIIIHNNRIFATQRGYGEFKDGWEFPGGKIEPGETSREALVREIKEELAIEIEVKDFLETVEYDYPQFHLSMDCFFCTIKAGELVLKEHEAAKWLTKETLDSVDWLPADKGLVEGIREYLDK
;
A
#
# COMPACT_ATOMS: atom_id res chain seq x y z
N MET A 1 -1.45 9.58 3.25
CA MET A 1 -0.15 9.19 3.82
C MET A 1 0.09 7.72 3.55
N GLY A 2 1.24 7.37 3.03
CA GLY A 2 1.55 5.97 2.74
C GLY A 2 1.83 5.15 3.99
N VAL A 3 1.67 3.83 3.89
CA VAL A 3 1.85 2.93 5.04
C VAL A 3 3.25 3.00 5.64
N GLN A 4 4.29 3.14 4.80
CA GLN A 4 5.67 3.20 5.26
C GLN A 4 5.95 4.51 6.01
N GLU A 5 5.37 5.61 5.55
CA GLU A 5 5.50 6.91 6.22
C GLU A 5 4.82 6.91 7.59
N LEU A 6 3.64 6.31 7.65
CA LEU A 6 2.88 6.23 8.90
C LEU A 6 3.66 5.44 9.94
N ALA A 7 4.22 4.30 9.53
CA ALA A 7 5.04 3.47 10.39
C ALA A 7 6.28 4.22 10.89
N GLU A 8 6.91 5.02 10.03
CA GLU A 8 8.07 5.84 10.42
C GLU A 8 7.73 6.87 11.48
N LYS A 9 6.59 7.53 11.35
CA LYS A 9 6.16 8.51 12.35
C LYS A 9 5.95 7.86 13.71
N GLU A 10 5.40 6.67 13.73
CA GLU A 10 5.12 5.97 14.97
C GLU A 10 6.34 5.41 15.68
N LYS A 11 7.41 5.12 14.96
CA LYS A 11 8.61 4.52 15.57
C LYS A 11 9.25 5.41 16.63
N TYR A 12 9.07 6.73 16.55
CA TYR A 12 9.62 7.66 17.53
C TYR A 12 8.80 7.78 18.81
N GLU A 13 7.63 7.18 18.84
CA GLU A 13 6.75 7.24 20.01
C GLU A 13 7.06 6.18 21.05
N ARG A 14 7.93 5.23 20.71
CA ARG A 14 8.19 4.08 21.56
C ARG A 14 9.63 3.66 21.59
N ASN A 15 9.98 3.06 22.72
CA ASN A 15 11.26 2.37 22.88
C ASN A 15 11.04 0.89 22.53
N GLY A 16 11.88 0.33 21.69
CA GLY A 16 11.85 -1.08 21.33
C GLY A 16 10.91 -1.40 20.17
N MET A 17 10.72 -2.70 19.93
CA MET A 17 9.97 -3.22 18.80
C MET A 17 8.48 -3.09 19.04
N LYS A 18 7.77 -2.56 18.08
CA LYS A 18 6.33 -2.40 18.07
C LYS A 18 5.78 -3.01 16.79
N THR A 19 4.60 -3.60 16.85
CA THR A 19 3.88 -4.08 15.67
C THR A 19 2.93 -2.99 15.17
N ILE A 20 3.10 -2.61 13.92
CA ILE A 20 2.23 -1.64 13.26
C ILE A 20 1.38 -2.37 12.23
N LYS A 21 0.06 -2.28 12.37
CA LYS A 21 -0.90 -2.97 11.50
C LYS A 21 -1.45 -2.00 10.45
N VAL A 22 -1.27 -2.35 9.20
CA VAL A 22 -1.70 -1.53 8.06
C VAL A 22 -2.42 -2.38 7.02
N ALA A 23 -3.13 -1.71 6.12
CA ALA A 23 -3.74 -2.36 4.97
C ALA A 23 -3.25 -1.68 3.70
N ALA A 24 -3.02 -2.45 2.65
CA ALA A 24 -2.55 -1.96 1.36
C ALA A 24 -3.46 -2.40 0.22
N ALA A 25 -3.69 -1.50 -0.73
CA ALA A 25 -4.55 -1.74 -1.87
C ALA A 25 -3.74 -1.97 -3.14
N ILE A 26 -3.94 -3.15 -3.75
CA ILE A 26 -3.43 -3.42 -5.10
C ILE A 26 -4.59 -3.07 -6.03
N ILE A 27 -4.62 -1.84 -6.51
CA ILE A 27 -5.71 -1.32 -7.34
C ILE A 27 -5.51 -1.73 -8.78
N ILE A 28 -6.45 -2.51 -9.31
CA ILE A 28 -6.42 -3.00 -10.69
C ILE A 28 -7.43 -2.24 -11.54
N HIS A 29 -6.95 -1.71 -12.65
CA HIS A 29 -7.81 -1.05 -13.64
C HIS A 29 -7.22 -1.30 -15.02
N ASN A 30 -8.05 -1.84 -15.94
CA ASN A 30 -7.61 -2.19 -17.30
C ASN A 30 -6.34 -3.07 -17.30
N ASN A 31 -6.31 -4.07 -16.40
CA ASN A 31 -5.18 -5.00 -16.26
C ASN A 31 -3.88 -4.34 -15.84
N ARG A 32 -3.95 -3.17 -15.24
CA ARG A 32 -2.79 -2.44 -14.73
C ARG A 32 -2.91 -2.23 -13.23
N ILE A 33 -1.76 -2.13 -12.59
CA ILE A 33 -1.64 -1.97 -11.14
C ILE A 33 -1.19 -0.55 -10.81
N PHE A 34 -1.88 0.09 -9.89
CA PHE A 34 -1.54 1.44 -9.46
C PHE A 34 -0.42 1.42 -8.41
N ALA A 35 0.63 2.19 -8.66
CA ALA A 35 1.75 2.33 -7.74
C ALA A 35 2.06 3.80 -7.50
N THR A 36 2.47 4.14 -6.28
CA THR A 36 2.80 5.51 -5.91
C THR A 36 4.24 5.62 -5.47
N GLN A 37 4.87 6.76 -5.78
CA GLN A 37 6.23 7.06 -5.37
C GLN A 37 6.20 8.00 -4.17
N ARG A 38 6.99 7.66 -3.16
CA ARG A 38 7.08 8.43 -1.94
C ARG A 38 7.88 9.70 -2.16
N GLY A 39 7.33 10.85 -1.76
CA GLY A 39 7.91 12.16 -2.04
C GLY A 39 8.84 12.70 -0.96
N TYR A 40 8.87 12.13 0.25
CA TYR A 40 9.68 12.62 1.36
C TYR A 40 9.92 11.56 2.42
N GLY A 41 10.75 11.88 3.39
CA GLY A 41 11.04 11.00 4.52
C GLY A 41 12.06 9.92 4.19
N GLU A 42 12.17 8.93 5.08
CA GLU A 42 12.96 7.73 4.81
C GLU A 42 12.33 6.98 3.65
N PHE A 43 13.12 6.29 2.87
CA PHE A 43 12.68 5.59 1.66
C PHE A 43 12.12 6.52 0.59
N LYS A 44 12.48 7.82 0.63
CA LYS A 44 12.12 8.76 -0.43
C LYS A 44 12.48 8.16 -1.80
N ASP A 45 11.61 8.39 -2.78
CA ASP A 45 11.70 7.86 -4.13
C ASP A 45 11.40 6.36 -4.26
N GLY A 46 11.17 5.66 -3.15
CA GLY A 46 10.71 4.27 -3.19
C GLY A 46 9.25 4.18 -3.61
N TRP A 47 8.88 3.07 -4.23
CA TRP A 47 7.52 2.82 -4.70
C TRP A 47 6.76 1.91 -3.74
N GLU A 48 5.47 2.16 -3.60
CA GLU A 48 4.63 1.41 -2.69
C GLU A 48 3.19 1.34 -3.19
N PHE A 49 2.42 0.38 -2.64
CA PHE A 49 0.99 0.33 -2.85
C PHE A 49 0.31 1.27 -1.84
N PRO A 50 -0.72 2.00 -2.25
CA PRO A 50 -1.39 2.93 -1.34
C PRO A 50 -2.13 2.19 -0.23
N GLY A 51 -2.32 2.85 0.89
CA GLY A 51 -3.01 2.29 2.06
C GLY A 51 -2.72 3.08 3.31
N GLY A 52 -2.94 2.48 4.46
CA GLY A 52 -2.69 3.14 5.72
C GLY A 52 -2.98 2.29 6.94
N LYS A 53 -2.90 2.93 8.09
CA LYS A 53 -3.02 2.27 9.38
C LYS A 53 -4.46 1.82 9.65
N ILE A 54 -4.60 0.62 10.22
CA ILE A 54 -5.89 0.10 10.69
C ILE A 54 -6.18 0.72 12.05
N GLU A 55 -7.29 1.45 12.13
CA GLU A 55 -7.69 2.11 13.37
C GLU A 55 -8.43 1.14 14.29
N PRO A 56 -8.44 1.40 15.62
CA PRO A 56 -9.17 0.55 16.55
C PRO A 56 -10.65 0.43 16.16
N GLY A 57 -11.14 -0.80 16.14
CA GLY A 57 -12.53 -1.09 15.77
C GLY A 57 -12.80 -1.23 14.29
N GLU A 58 -11.81 -0.96 13.42
CA GLU A 58 -11.94 -1.18 11.98
C GLU A 58 -11.44 -2.57 11.60
N THR A 59 -12.07 -3.14 10.57
CA THR A 59 -11.46 -4.27 9.88
C THR A 59 -10.42 -3.72 8.90
N SER A 60 -9.52 -4.57 8.41
CA SER A 60 -8.54 -4.16 7.40
C SER A 60 -9.22 -3.66 6.13
N ARG A 61 -10.35 -4.26 5.73
CA ARG A 61 -11.13 -3.83 4.56
C ARG A 61 -11.72 -2.43 4.75
N GLU A 62 -12.28 -2.17 5.91
CA GLU A 62 -12.84 -0.84 6.24
C GLU A 62 -11.77 0.22 6.26
N ALA A 63 -10.63 -0.08 6.89
CA ALA A 63 -9.50 0.83 6.95
C ALA A 63 -9.02 1.19 5.55
N LEU A 64 -8.97 0.21 4.66
CA LEU A 64 -8.49 0.40 3.30
C LEU A 64 -9.41 1.33 2.51
N VAL A 65 -10.71 1.14 2.59
CA VAL A 65 -11.69 2.01 1.93
C VAL A 65 -11.52 3.45 2.40
N ARG A 66 -11.40 3.64 3.71
CA ARG A 66 -11.20 4.96 4.32
C ARG A 66 -9.90 5.62 3.88
N GLU A 67 -8.79 4.89 4.00
CA GLU A 67 -7.46 5.42 3.67
C GLU A 67 -7.33 5.80 2.19
N ILE A 68 -7.85 4.98 1.30
CA ILE A 68 -7.78 5.28 -0.14
C ILE A 68 -8.64 6.49 -0.49
N LYS A 69 -9.78 6.64 0.16
CA LYS A 69 -10.62 7.84 0.01
C LYS A 69 -9.86 9.09 0.44
N GLU A 70 -9.18 9.02 1.58
CA GLU A 70 -8.40 10.14 2.11
C GLU A 70 -7.20 10.48 1.23
N GLU A 71 -6.46 9.47 0.78
CA GLU A 71 -5.21 9.69 0.02
C GLU A 71 -5.43 10.02 -1.45
N LEU A 72 -6.39 9.37 -2.09
CA LEU A 72 -6.53 9.40 -3.55
C LEU A 72 -7.87 9.95 -4.03
N ALA A 73 -8.77 10.27 -3.11
CA ALA A 73 -10.10 10.81 -3.42
C ALA A 73 -10.98 9.89 -4.28
N ILE A 74 -10.78 8.59 -4.19
CA ILE A 74 -11.61 7.60 -4.89
C ILE A 74 -12.26 6.65 -3.92
N GLU A 75 -13.36 6.05 -4.37
CA GLU A 75 -13.99 4.94 -3.66
C GLU A 75 -13.56 3.64 -4.33
N ILE A 76 -13.06 2.72 -3.55
CA ILE A 76 -12.66 1.41 -4.02
C ILE A 76 -13.63 0.33 -3.57
N GLU A 77 -13.67 -0.74 -4.34
CA GLU A 77 -14.29 -1.98 -3.91
C GLU A 77 -13.16 -2.95 -3.57
N VAL A 78 -13.13 -3.43 -2.33
CA VAL A 78 -12.11 -4.37 -1.88
C VAL A 78 -12.53 -5.77 -2.32
N LYS A 79 -11.67 -6.41 -3.10
CA LYS A 79 -11.94 -7.74 -3.69
C LYS A 79 -11.17 -8.82 -2.93
N ASP A 80 -10.37 -9.59 -3.63
CA ASP A 80 -9.68 -10.75 -3.08
C ASP A 80 -8.54 -10.37 -2.15
N PHE A 81 -8.43 -11.11 -1.06
CA PHE A 81 -7.27 -11.01 -0.18
C PHE A 81 -6.08 -11.67 -0.85
N LEU A 82 -4.94 -11.00 -0.87
CA LEU A 82 -3.70 -11.57 -1.42
C LEU A 82 -2.90 -12.28 -0.33
N GLU A 83 -2.44 -11.54 0.65
CA GLU A 83 -1.66 -12.07 1.77
C GLU A 83 -1.46 -11.01 2.84
N THR A 84 -0.99 -11.44 4.02
CA THR A 84 -0.49 -10.53 5.04
C THR A 84 1.03 -10.57 4.97
N VAL A 85 1.66 -9.42 4.72
CA VAL A 85 3.10 -9.30 4.72
C VAL A 85 3.56 -8.99 6.14
N GLU A 86 4.51 -9.80 6.65
CA GLU A 86 5.17 -9.53 7.91
C GLU A 86 6.61 -9.12 7.60
N TYR A 87 6.99 -7.95 8.03
CA TYR A 87 8.33 -7.45 7.73
C TYR A 87 8.93 -6.72 8.93
N ASP A 88 10.16 -7.08 9.29
CA ASP A 88 10.89 -6.43 10.39
C ASP A 88 11.77 -5.30 9.86
N TYR A 89 11.35 -4.08 10.15
CA TYR A 89 12.21 -2.91 10.01
C TYR A 89 13.05 -2.77 11.28
N PRO A 90 14.16 -2.05 11.25
CA PRO A 90 15.04 -1.98 12.43
C PRO A 90 14.36 -1.56 13.73
N GLN A 91 13.30 -0.77 13.67
CA GLN A 91 12.67 -0.19 14.85
C GLN A 91 11.22 -0.61 15.08
N PHE A 92 10.62 -1.37 14.15
CA PHE A 92 9.25 -1.84 14.30
C PHE A 92 9.01 -3.04 13.41
N HIS A 93 7.97 -3.80 13.75
CA HIS A 93 7.48 -4.89 12.93
C HIS A 93 6.24 -4.39 12.16
N LEU A 94 6.25 -4.57 10.85
CA LEU A 94 5.10 -4.23 10.00
C LEU A 94 4.28 -5.46 9.71
N SER A 95 2.96 -5.37 9.94
CA SER A 95 1.99 -6.40 9.55
C SER A 95 1.02 -5.74 8.57
N MET A 96 1.07 -6.14 7.30
CA MET A 96 0.34 -5.48 6.24
C MET A 96 -0.59 -6.43 5.52
N ASP A 97 -1.90 -6.18 5.67
CA ASP A 97 -2.94 -6.95 4.98
C ASP A 97 -3.14 -6.37 3.58
N CYS A 98 -2.94 -7.19 2.56
CA CYS A 98 -2.96 -6.75 1.16
C CYS A 98 -4.15 -7.34 0.42
N PHE A 99 -4.88 -6.46 -0.28
CA PHE A 99 -6.09 -6.84 -1.01
C PHE A 99 -6.07 -6.30 -2.42
N PHE A 100 -6.60 -7.07 -3.35
CA PHE A 100 -6.90 -6.57 -4.69
C PHE A 100 -8.15 -5.71 -4.61
N CYS A 101 -8.13 -4.58 -5.32
CA CYS A 101 -9.22 -3.60 -5.29
C CYS A 101 -9.53 -3.10 -6.69
N THR A 102 -10.76 -2.66 -6.90
CA THR A 102 -11.15 -1.97 -8.13
C THR A 102 -11.67 -0.58 -7.78
N ILE A 103 -11.66 0.32 -8.76
CA ILE A 103 -12.20 1.67 -8.58
C ILE A 103 -13.71 1.61 -8.78
N LYS A 104 -14.44 2.01 -7.75
CA LYS A 104 -15.92 2.05 -7.79
C LYS A 104 -16.41 3.42 -8.25
N ALA A 105 -15.77 4.50 -7.80
CA ALA A 105 -16.19 5.87 -8.13
C ALA A 105 -15.05 6.85 -7.88
N GLY A 106 -15.11 8.01 -8.50
CA GLY A 106 -14.20 9.11 -8.29
C GLY A 106 -13.03 9.14 -9.27
N GLU A 107 -12.29 10.23 -9.24
CA GLU A 107 -11.08 10.41 -10.04
C GLU A 107 -9.87 10.49 -9.12
N LEU A 108 -8.80 9.79 -9.47
CA LEU A 108 -7.57 9.76 -8.68
C LEU A 108 -6.94 11.14 -8.55
N VAL A 109 -6.66 11.52 -7.30
CA VAL A 109 -5.94 12.74 -6.97
C VAL A 109 -4.76 12.38 -6.07
N LEU A 110 -3.56 12.77 -6.47
CA LEU A 110 -2.35 12.54 -5.68
C LEU A 110 -2.21 13.68 -4.67
N LYS A 111 -2.36 13.38 -3.39
CA LYS A 111 -2.28 14.40 -2.32
C LYS A 111 -0.91 14.47 -1.66
N GLU A 112 -0.26 13.32 -1.47
CA GLU A 112 0.98 13.23 -0.69
C GLU A 112 2.10 12.49 -1.40
N HIS A 113 1.91 12.12 -2.66
CA HIS A 113 2.88 11.34 -3.40
C HIS A 113 3.60 12.19 -4.45
N GLU A 114 4.87 11.86 -4.70
CA GLU A 114 5.68 12.53 -5.70
C GLU A 114 5.22 12.17 -7.12
N ALA A 115 4.89 10.92 -7.34
CA ALA A 115 4.47 10.42 -8.65
C ALA A 115 3.61 9.17 -8.51
N ALA A 116 3.00 8.78 -9.61
CA ALA A 116 2.25 7.54 -9.69
C ALA A 116 2.41 6.92 -11.07
N LYS A 117 2.24 5.61 -11.13
CA LYS A 117 2.27 4.85 -12.39
C LYS A 117 1.21 3.77 -12.37
N TRP A 118 0.71 3.46 -13.56
CA TRP A 118 -0.07 2.26 -13.81
C TRP A 118 0.89 1.25 -14.44
N LEU A 119 1.14 0.16 -13.72
CA LEU A 119 2.10 -0.86 -14.15
C LEU A 119 1.39 -2.06 -14.73
N THR A 120 1.93 -2.61 -15.81
CA THR A 120 1.45 -3.85 -16.39
C THR A 120 2.17 -5.02 -15.72
N LYS A 121 1.71 -6.24 -15.98
CA LYS A 121 2.38 -7.44 -15.52
C LYS A 121 3.87 -7.45 -15.89
N GLU A 122 4.19 -6.97 -17.10
CA GLU A 122 5.56 -6.92 -17.62
C GLU A 122 6.40 -5.81 -17.00
N THR A 123 5.77 -4.76 -16.47
CA THR A 123 6.49 -3.60 -15.92
C THR A 123 6.48 -3.53 -14.40
N LEU A 124 5.95 -4.55 -13.71
CA LEU A 124 5.94 -4.58 -12.24
C LEU A 124 7.34 -4.47 -11.64
N ASP A 125 8.37 -4.95 -12.32
CA ASP A 125 9.75 -4.87 -11.83
C ASP A 125 10.46 -3.58 -12.25
N SER A 126 9.77 -2.66 -12.94
CA SER A 126 10.40 -1.44 -13.46
C SER A 126 10.56 -0.33 -12.42
N VAL A 127 10.00 -0.50 -11.24
CA VAL A 127 10.09 0.48 -10.16
C VAL A 127 10.83 -0.10 -8.97
N ASP A 128 11.40 0.77 -8.15
CA ASP A 128 12.15 0.38 -6.96
C ASP A 128 11.20 0.28 -5.76
N TRP A 129 10.60 -0.89 -5.60
CA TRP A 129 9.65 -1.15 -4.52
C TRP A 129 10.29 -1.06 -3.15
N LEU A 130 9.55 -0.49 -2.19
CA LEU A 130 9.94 -0.56 -0.78
C LEU A 130 9.99 -2.01 -0.32
N PRO A 131 10.83 -2.32 0.70
CA PRO A 131 11.06 -3.72 1.10
C PRO A 131 9.81 -4.55 1.36
N ALA A 132 8.84 -4.01 2.09
CA ALA A 132 7.61 -4.75 2.41
C ALA A 132 6.74 -5.00 1.18
N ASP A 133 6.78 -4.10 0.20
CA ASP A 133 5.96 -4.21 -1.03
C ASP A 133 6.58 -5.14 -2.07
N LYS A 134 7.90 -5.20 -2.09
CA LYS A 134 8.64 -5.99 -3.09
C LYS A 134 8.22 -7.46 -3.11
N GLY A 135 7.95 -8.03 -1.96
CA GLY A 135 7.55 -9.43 -1.85
C GLY A 135 6.19 -9.76 -2.44
N LEU A 136 5.38 -8.75 -2.76
CA LEU A 136 4.04 -8.96 -3.31
C LEU A 136 4.03 -9.17 -4.83
N VAL A 137 5.11 -8.80 -5.52
CA VAL A 137 5.15 -8.71 -6.98
C VAL A 137 4.78 -10.03 -7.67
N GLU A 138 5.34 -11.14 -7.22
CA GLU A 138 5.06 -12.45 -7.83
C GLU A 138 3.62 -12.89 -7.64
N GLY A 139 3.05 -12.68 -6.44
CA GLY A 139 1.65 -12.98 -6.18
C GLY A 139 0.70 -12.15 -7.04
N ILE A 140 1.05 -10.89 -7.27
CA ILE A 140 0.28 -10.00 -8.15
C ILE A 140 0.36 -10.49 -9.59
N ARG A 141 1.55 -10.88 -10.04
CA ARG A 141 1.74 -11.38 -11.40
C ARG A 141 0.91 -12.63 -11.64
N GLU A 142 0.90 -13.56 -10.72
CA GLU A 142 0.09 -14.77 -10.78
C GLU A 142 -1.41 -14.45 -10.84
N TYR A 143 -1.85 -13.48 -10.06
CA TYR A 143 -3.25 -13.08 -10.04
C TYR A 143 -3.69 -12.50 -11.39
N LEU A 144 -2.83 -11.70 -12.02
CA LEU A 144 -3.11 -11.10 -13.32
C LEU A 144 -3.16 -12.14 -14.45
N ASP A 145 -2.54 -13.28 -14.24
CA ASP A 145 -2.52 -14.38 -15.23
C ASP A 145 -3.76 -15.27 -15.19
N LYS A 146 -4.62 -15.09 -14.22
CA LYS A 146 -5.84 -15.91 -14.09
C LYS A 146 -6.94 -15.52 -15.07
#